data_e246f708b6cc5f8982797f9713d42ec8
#
_entry.id   e246f708b6cc5f8982797f9713d42ec8
#
_cell.length_a   1.000
_cell.length_b   1.000
_cell.length_c   1.000
_cell.angle_alpha   90.00
_cell.angle_beta   90.00
_cell.angle_gamma   90.00
#
_symmetry.space_group_name_H-M   'P 1'
#
loop_
_entity.id
_entity.type
_entity.pdbx_description
1 polymer ?
#
loop_
_entity_poly.entity_id
_entity_poly.type
_entity_poly.pdbx_seq_one_letter_code
_entity_poly.pdbx_strand_id
1 'polypeptide(L)'
;MNILFGMLHPAFKSLRFDGVWADRFGADEVHCLPQHGFVPDNLRMDRVLRDFGLDAADFFGWFPDLDKLRGSRFGTLSGGERRVVEFYAILCPPCRFVLLDESFAQVMPLHIDTFCKLLEREKRNKGILLTDHRYRQVRAVSDSLCPMSGGTTRPVRRAEELVRWGYVNRSD
;
A
#
# COMPACT_ATOMS: atom_id res chain seq x y z
N MET A 1 0.65 -10.96 -1.64
CA MET A 1 -0.02 -9.98 -2.53
C MET A 1 -0.13 -10.45 -3.99
N ASN A 2 0.95 -10.91 -4.63
CA ASN A 2 0.99 -11.25 -6.07
C ASN A 2 -0.04 -12.30 -6.52
N ILE A 3 -0.39 -13.28 -5.67
CA ILE A 3 -1.44 -14.28 -5.96
C ILE A 3 -2.82 -13.62 -5.96
N LEU A 4 -3.11 -12.75 -5.01
CA LEU A 4 -4.39 -12.05 -4.91
C LEU A 4 -4.60 -11.10 -6.08
N PHE A 5 -3.57 -10.38 -6.48
CA PHE A 5 -3.62 -9.48 -7.63
C PHE A 5 -3.59 -10.21 -9.00
N GLY A 6 -3.28 -11.52 -9.01
CA GLY A 6 -3.26 -12.32 -10.23
C GLY A 6 -1.94 -12.32 -10.99
N MET A 7 -0.87 -11.78 -10.41
CA MET A 7 0.48 -11.82 -11.00
C MET A 7 1.15 -13.20 -10.87
N LEU A 8 0.76 -13.97 -9.87
CA LEU A 8 1.22 -15.35 -9.67
C LEU A 8 0.03 -16.31 -9.66
N HIS A 9 0.17 -17.41 -10.39
CA HIS A 9 -0.85 -18.45 -10.50
C HIS A 9 -0.43 -19.67 -9.65
N PRO A 10 -1.02 -19.86 -8.46
CA PRO A 10 -0.78 -21.04 -7.65
C PRO A 10 -1.51 -22.26 -8.23
N ALA A 11 -1.10 -23.47 -7.84
CA ALA A 11 -1.78 -24.70 -8.23
C ALA A 11 -3.26 -24.73 -7.81
N PHE A 12 -3.59 -24.06 -6.71
CA PHE A 12 -4.96 -23.89 -6.21
C PHE A 12 -5.14 -22.50 -5.62
N LYS A 13 -6.24 -21.84 -5.97
CA LYS A 13 -6.72 -20.61 -5.29
C LYS A 13 -8.25 -20.63 -5.23
N SER A 14 -8.79 -20.04 -4.17
CA SER A 14 -10.22 -19.73 -4.08
C SER A 14 -10.34 -18.26 -3.74
N LEU A 15 -10.80 -17.48 -4.70
CA LEU A 15 -11.03 -16.05 -4.55
C LEU A 15 -12.54 -15.79 -4.60
N ARG A 16 -13.05 -15.07 -3.61
CA ARG A 16 -14.46 -14.70 -3.58
C ARG A 16 -14.59 -13.19 -3.36
N PHE A 17 -15.50 -12.61 -4.11
CA PHE A 17 -15.85 -11.21 -4.03
C PHE A 17 -17.34 -11.11 -3.68
N ASP A 18 -17.69 -10.55 -2.53
CA ASP A 18 -19.05 -10.55 -1.97
C ASP A 18 -19.69 -11.95 -1.95
N GLY A 19 -18.89 -12.97 -1.64
CA GLY A 19 -19.34 -14.37 -1.62
C GLY A 19 -19.37 -15.06 -2.99
N VAL A 20 -19.23 -14.32 -4.09
CA VAL A 20 -19.22 -14.85 -5.46
C VAL A 20 -17.80 -15.22 -5.86
N TRP A 21 -17.64 -16.39 -6.46
CA TRP A 21 -16.35 -16.84 -6.96
C TRP A 21 -15.86 -15.93 -8.10
N ALA A 22 -14.59 -15.56 -8.05
CA ALA A 22 -13.94 -14.77 -9.08
C ALA A 22 -12.58 -15.39 -9.42
N ASP A 23 -12.24 -15.43 -10.70
CA ASP A 23 -10.90 -15.88 -11.14
C ASP A 23 -9.86 -14.78 -10.93
N ARG A 24 -10.24 -13.54 -11.14
CA ARG A 24 -9.43 -12.35 -10.94
C ARG A 24 -10.30 -11.16 -10.57
N PHE A 25 -9.69 -10.13 -10.01
CA PHE A 25 -10.35 -8.83 -9.82
C PHE A 25 -10.36 -8.01 -11.12
N GLY A 26 -11.38 -7.18 -11.28
CA GLY A 26 -11.39 -6.13 -12.30
C GLY A 26 -10.37 -5.01 -11.97
N ALA A 27 -9.91 -4.30 -13.00
CA ALA A 27 -8.94 -3.22 -12.83
C ALA A 27 -9.46 -2.07 -11.94
N ASP A 28 -10.77 -1.80 -12.01
CA ASP A 28 -11.44 -0.76 -11.22
C ASP A 28 -11.82 -1.24 -9.80
N GLU A 29 -11.67 -2.52 -9.52
CA GLU A 29 -12.04 -3.10 -8.22
C GLU A 29 -10.87 -3.13 -7.25
N VAL A 30 -9.67 -3.45 -7.74
CA VAL A 30 -8.48 -3.65 -6.89
C VAL A 30 -7.27 -2.94 -7.47
N HIS A 31 -6.68 -2.05 -6.69
CA HIS A 31 -5.37 -1.48 -6.96
C HIS A 31 -4.29 -2.20 -6.15
N CYS A 32 -3.09 -2.29 -6.70
CA CYS A 32 -1.97 -2.95 -6.02
C CYS A 32 -0.70 -2.11 -6.11
N LEU A 33 -0.12 -1.76 -4.96
CA LEU A 33 1.21 -1.22 -4.85
C LEU A 33 2.18 -2.39 -4.63
N PRO A 34 3.00 -2.75 -5.62
CA PRO A 34 3.97 -3.83 -5.47
C PRO A 34 5.15 -3.39 -4.59
N GLN A 35 5.92 -4.36 -4.09
CA GLN A 35 7.13 -4.12 -3.31
C GLN A 35 8.16 -3.28 -4.08
N HIS A 36 8.29 -3.51 -5.39
CA HIS A 36 9.20 -2.78 -6.26
C HIS A 36 8.45 -1.71 -7.06
N GLY A 37 9.17 -0.63 -7.41
CA GLY A 37 8.61 0.44 -8.23
C GLY A 37 8.04 -0.06 -9.56
N PHE A 38 6.95 0.54 -10.00
CA PHE A 38 6.24 0.15 -11.23
C PHE A 38 6.12 1.28 -12.25
N VAL A 39 6.41 2.53 -11.84
CA VAL A 39 6.34 3.68 -12.75
C VAL A 39 7.61 3.77 -13.59
N PRO A 40 7.51 3.83 -14.94
CA PRO A 40 8.67 3.98 -15.81
C PRO A 40 9.45 5.27 -15.58
N ASP A 41 10.77 5.17 -15.63
CA ASP A 41 11.72 6.25 -15.34
C ASP A 41 11.59 7.47 -16.28
N ASN A 42 11.15 7.26 -17.51
CA ASN A 42 11.01 8.31 -18.53
C ASN A 42 9.74 9.15 -18.37
N LEU A 43 8.79 8.74 -17.54
CA LEU A 43 7.57 9.51 -17.29
C LEU A 43 7.86 10.73 -16.43
N ARG A 44 7.08 11.79 -16.62
CA ARG A 44 7.11 12.97 -15.75
C ARG A 44 6.14 12.77 -14.60
N MET A 45 6.48 13.30 -13.44
CA MET A 45 5.68 13.20 -12.22
C MET A 45 4.26 13.74 -12.40
N ASP A 46 4.12 14.91 -13.03
CA ASP A 46 2.83 15.53 -13.33
C ASP A 46 1.98 14.68 -14.28
N ARG A 47 2.61 13.94 -15.19
CA ARG A 47 1.92 12.99 -16.05
C ARG A 47 1.45 11.77 -15.28
N VAL A 48 2.28 11.22 -14.40
CA VAL A 48 1.89 10.07 -13.56
C VAL A 48 0.64 10.42 -12.75
N LEU A 49 0.63 11.55 -12.04
CA LEU A 49 -0.55 11.97 -11.28
C LEU A 49 -1.80 12.09 -12.16
N ARG A 50 -1.68 12.69 -13.33
CA ARG A 50 -2.79 12.85 -14.28
C ARG A 50 -3.28 11.52 -14.85
N ASP A 51 -2.37 10.61 -15.23
CA ASP A 51 -2.72 9.29 -15.79
C ASP A 51 -3.49 8.43 -14.76
N PHE A 52 -3.27 8.68 -13.45
CA PHE A 52 -4.04 8.08 -12.35
C PHE A 52 -5.28 8.91 -11.94
N GLY A 53 -5.62 9.96 -12.68
CA GLY A 53 -6.79 10.79 -12.38
C GLY A 53 -6.67 11.61 -11.11
N LEU A 54 -5.45 11.92 -10.67
CA LEU A 54 -5.16 12.62 -9.42
C LEU A 54 -4.94 14.11 -9.65
N ASP A 55 -5.44 14.91 -8.71
CA ASP A 55 -5.14 16.34 -8.67
C ASP A 55 -3.74 16.58 -8.08
N ALA A 56 -2.90 17.25 -8.86
CA ALA A 56 -1.56 17.62 -8.42
C ALA A 56 -1.58 18.59 -7.22
N ALA A 57 -2.58 19.48 -7.11
CA ALA A 57 -2.70 20.38 -5.98
C ALA A 57 -2.99 19.62 -4.68
N ASP A 58 -3.86 18.60 -4.72
CA ASP A 58 -4.12 17.75 -3.56
C ASP A 58 -2.86 16.95 -3.17
N PHE A 59 -2.16 16.36 -4.15
CA PHE A 59 -0.91 15.65 -3.89
C PHE A 59 0.12 16.55 -3.18
N PHE A 60 0.40 17.73 -3.72
CA PHE A 60 1.38 18.65 -3.11
C PHE A 60 0.87 19.28 -1.81
N GLY A 61 -0.44 19.31 -1.57
CA GLY A 61 -1.02 19.65 -0.26
C GLY A 61 -0.63 18.63 0.82
N TRP A 62 -0.56 17.36 0.46
CA TRP A 62 -0.10 16.29 1.36
C TRP A 62 1.42 16.21 1.49
N PHE A 63 2.16 16.52 0.42
CA PHE A 63 3.62 16.42 0.33
C PHE A 63 4.23 17.72 -0.20
N PRO A 64 4.18 18.82 0.58
CA PRO A 64 4.63 20.14 0.12
C PRO A 64 6.14 20.22 -0.17
N ASP A 65 6.94 19.39 0.50
CA ASP A 65 8.39 19.30 0.26
C ASP A 65 8.74 18.71 -1.11
N LEU A 66 7.79 18.01 -1.76
CA LEU A 66 7.95 17.46 -3.09
C LEU A 66 7.53 18.42 -4.21
N ASP A 67 6.98 19.60 -3.91
CA ASP A 67 6.56 20.57 -4.94
C ASP A 67 7.72 21.03 -5.84
N LYS A 68 8.94 21.09 -5.30
CA LYS A 68 10.17 21.33 -6.05
C LYS A 68 10.46 20.31 -7.18
N LEU A 69 9.84 19.13 -7.11
CA LEU A 69 10.00 18.04 -8.08
C LEU A 69 8.90 18.04 -9.14
N ARG A 70 7.98 19.03 -9.10
CA ARG A 70 6.93 19.20 -10.10
C ARG A 70 7.54 19.20 -11.50
N GLY A 71 7.03 18.33 -12.37
CA GLY A 71 7.55 18.21 -13.74
C GLY A 71 8.89 17.49 -13.91
N SER A 72 9.54 17.03 -12.83
CA SER A 72 10.74 16.18 -12.94
C SER A 72 10.40 14.82 -13.56
N ARG A 73 11.42 14.21 -14.20
CA ARG A 73 11.29 12.82 -14.67
C ARG A 73 11.32 11.87 -13.49
N PHE A 74 10.50 10.83 -13.54
CA PHE A 74 10.39 9.85 -12.45
C PHE A 74 11.74 9.19 -12.12
N GLY A 75 12.56 8.94 -13.15
CA GLY A 75 13.92 8.40 -13.00
C GLY A 75 14.90 9.29 -12.24
N THR A 76 14.64 10.58 -12.09
CA THR A 76 15.48 11.51 -11.32
C THR A 76 15.11 11.63 -9.85
N LEU A 77 13.98 11.04 -9.43
CA LEU A 77 13.53 11.01 -8.06
C LEU A 77 14.35 9.97 -7.27
N SER A 78 14.58 10.26 -6.00
CA SER A 78 15.10 9.25 -5.05
C SER A 78 14.10 8.11 -4.85
N GLY A 79 14.56 6.95 -4.37
CA GLY A 79 13.69 5.81 -4.11
C GLY A 79 12.52 6.14 -3.17
N GLY A 80 12.78 6.96 -2.13
CA GLY A 80 11.74 7.42 -1.21
C GLY A 80 10.72 8.35 -1.85
N GLU A 81 11.15 9.31 -2.68
CA GLU A 81 10.26 10.21 -3.41
C GLU A 81 9.40 9.45 -4.43
N ARG A 82 9.98 8.49 -5.15
CA ARG A 82 9.23 7.58 -6.04
C ARG A 82 8.15 6.83 -5.26
N ARG A 83 8.52 6.27 -4.10
CA ARG A 83 7.59 5.49 -3.27
C ARG A 83 6.41 6.34 -2.80
N VAL A 84 6.64 7.61 -2.46
CA VAL A 84 5.57 8.54 -2.09
C VAL A 84 4.57 8.74 -3.24
N VAL A 85 5.06 9.00 -4.45
CA VAL A 85 4.19 9.20 -5.62
C VAL A 85 3.42 7.92 -5.96
N GLU A 86 4.11 6.77 -5.98
CA GLU A 86 3.50 5.47 -6.27
C GLU A 86 2.44 5.07 -5.24
N PHE A 87 2.73 5.29 -3.95
CA PHE A 87 1.77 5.04 -2.87
C PHE A 87 0.51 5.89 -3.05
N TYR A 88 0.68 7.19 -3.30
CA TYR A 88 -0.44 8.09 -3.52
C TYR A 88 -1.25 7.71 -4.75
N ALA A 89 -0.57 7.36 -5.86
CA ALA A 89 -1.18 6.97 -7.12
C ALA A 89 -1.99 5.68 -7.03
N ILE A 90 -1.64 4.77 -6.12
CA ILE A 90 -2.38 3.52 -5.91
C ILE A 90 -3.47 3.67 -4.84
N LEU A 91 -3.20 4.43 -3.78
CA LEU A 91 -4.12 4.53 -2.64
C LEU A 91 -5.30 5.47 -2.91
N CYS A 92 -5.07 6.64 -3.54
CA CYS A 92 -6.08 7.71 -3.59
C CYS A 92 -7.14 7.55 -4.67
N PRO A 93 -6.88 6.98 -5.88
CA PRO A 93 -7.94 6.79 -6.87
C PRO A 93 -9.08 5.91 -6.34
N PRO A 94 -10.33 6.14 -6.79
CA PRO A 94 -11.47 5.35 -6.37
C PRO A 94 -11.32 3.88 -6.79
N CYS A 95 -11.47 2.97 -5.82
CA CYS A 95 -11.50 1.53 -6.03
C CYS A 95 -12.15 0.89 -4.80
N ARG A 96 -12.49 -0.41 -4.88
CA ARG A 96 -13.09 -1.12 -3.74
C ARG A 96 -12.04 -1.65 -2.76
N PHE A 97 -10.88 -2.07 -3.26
CA PHE A 97 -9.80 -2.62 -2.44
C PHE A 97 -8.42 -2.12 -2.90
N VAL A 98 -7.53 -1.95 -1.94
CA VAL A 98 -6.12 -1.65 -2.19
C VAL A 98 -5.25 -2.70 -1.52
N LEU A 99 -4.30 -3.24 -2.28
CA LEU A 99 -3.26 -4.14 -1.79
C LEU A 99 -1.94 -3.36 -1.71
N LEU A 100 -1.35 -3.25 -0.54
CA LEU A 100 -0.13 -2.49 -0.28
C LEU A 100 0.97 -3.44 0.20
N ASP A 101 1.96 -3.70 -0.66
CA ASP A 101 3.07 -4.60 -0.36
C ASP A 101 4.31 -3.81 0.04
N GLU A 102 4.69 -3.91 1.33
CA GLU A 102 5.82 -3.18 1.94
C GLU A 102 5.79 -1.68 1.64
N SER A 103 4.64 -1.05 1.87
CA SER A 103 4.40 0.34 1.48
C SER A 103 5.25 1.37 2.23
N PHE A 104 5.67 1.06 3.45
CA PHE A 104 6.56 1.91 4.24
C PHE A 104 8.05 1.71 3.94
N ALA A 105 8.40 0.73 3.08
CA ALA A 105 9.78 0.51 2.67
C ALA A 105 10.33 1.75 1.95
N GLN A 106 11.57 2.12 2.26
CA GLN A 106 12.29 3.27 1.68
C GLN A 106 11.64 4.66 1.94
N VAL A 107 10.50 4.72 2.63
CA VAL A 107 9.84 5.99 2.96
C VAL A 107 10.63 6.72 4.04
N MET A 108 10.89 8.01 3.80
CA MET A 108 11.55 8.86 4.79
C MET A 108 10.66 9.04 6.03
N PRO A 109 11.25 9.16 7.24
CA PRO A 109 10.48 9.35 8.47
C PRO A 109 9.47 10.50 8.40
N LEU A 110 9.82 11.59 7.71
CA LEU A 110 8.95 12.75 7.48
C LEU A 110 7.60 12.38 6.84
N HIS A 111 7.57 11.41 5.93
CA HIS A 111 6.37 11.03 5.19
C HIS A 111 5.54 9.93 5.86
N ILE A 112 6.07 9.27 6.90
CA ILE A 112 5.37 8.14 7.55
C ILE A 112 4.05 8.59 8.16
N ASP A 113 4.04 9.72 8.87
CA ASP A 113 2.82 10.25 9.48
C ASP A 113 1.77 10.63 8.42
N THR A 114 2.23 11.18 7.29
CA THR A 114 1.36 11.50 6.14
C THR A 114 0.77 10.23 5.53
N PHE A 115 1.56 9.16 5.38
CA PHE A 115 1.07 7.85 4.93
C PHE A 115 -0.01 7.30 5.87
N CYS A 116 0.24 7.34 7.17
CA CYS A 116 -0.73 6.90 8.17
C CYS A 116 -2.04 7.70 8.08
N LYS A 117 -1.98 9.03 7.96
CA LYS A 117 -3.16 9.88 7.79
C LYS A 117 -3.93 9.58 6.51
N LEU A 118 -3.23 9.35 5.40
CA LEU A 118 -3.85 8.97 4.12
C LEU A 118 -4.54 7.60 4.23
N LEU A 119 -3.90 6.61 4.85
CA LEU A 119 -4.50 5.30 5.11
C LEU A 119 -5.77 5.43 5.96
N GLU A 120 -5.74 6.23 7.04
CA GLU A 120 -6.89 6.50 7.90
C GLU A 120 -8.04 7.19 7.15
N ARG A 121 -7.73 8.06 6.19
CA ARG A 121 -8.73 8.69 5.32
C ARG A 121 -9.37 7.67 4.39
N GLU A 122 -8.55 6.92 3.68
CA GLU A 122 -8.99 6.05 2.59
C GLU A 122 -9.69 4.76 3.08
N LYS A 123 -9.30 4.21 4.22
CA LYS A 123 -9.95 3.00 4.78
C LYS A 123 -11.43 3.18 5.13
N ARG A 124 -11.93 4.41 5.16
CA ARG A 124 -13.34 4.71 5.35
C ARG A 124 -14.19 4.36 4.13
N ASN A 125 -13.56 4.32 2.95
CA ASN A 125 -14.24 4.16 1.67
C ASN A 125 -13.85 2.88 0.93
N LYS A 126 -12.76 2.22 1.35
CA LYS A 126 -12.25 1.02 0.66
C LYS A 126 -11.60 0.03 1.63
N GLY A 127 -11.58 -1.24 1.26
CA GLY A 127 -10.82 -2.26 1.98
C GLY A 127 -9.32 -2.12 1.69
N ILE A 128 -8.47 -2.12 2.73
CA ILE A 128 -7.03 -2.02 2.56
C ILE A 128 -6.38 -3.27 3.16
N LEU A 129 -5.62 -3.99 2.35
CA LEU A 129 -4.75 -5.07 2.80
C LEU A 129 -3.29 -4.59 2.74
N LEU A 130 -2.69 -4.43 3.89
CA LEU A 130 -1.34 -3.91 4.06
C LEU A 130 -0.40 -5.00 4.59
N THR A 131 0.75 -5.19 3.93
CA THR A 131 1.87 -5.97 4.45
C THR A 131 3.08 -5.06 4.63
N ASP A 132 3.76 -5.17 5.77
CA ASP A 132 5.01 -4.45 6.00
C ASP A 132 5.77 -5.06 7.18
N HIS A 133 7.09 -4.86 7.21
CA HIS A 133 7.95 -5.24 8.33
C HIS A 133 7.95 -4.20 9.46
N ARG A 134 7.46 -3.00 9.22
CA ARG A 134 7.35 -1.93 10.20
C ARG A 134 6.12 -2.10 11.08
N TYR A 135 6.16 -3.07 11.98
CA TYR A 135 5.05 -3.47 12.83
C TYR A 135 4.32 -2.31 13.51
N ARG A 136 5.06 -1.33 14.08
CA ARG A 136 4.45 -0.19 14.78
C ARG A 136 3.53 0.63 13.88
N GLN A 137 3.96 0.90 12.64
CA GLN A 137 3.18 1.63 11.63
C GLN A 137 1.97 0.83 11.18
N VAL A 138 2.17 -0.46 10.87
CA VAL A 138 1.06 -1.36 10.50
C VAL A 138 0.01 -1.40 11.59
N ARG A 139 0.41 -1.60 12.86
CA ARG A 139 -0.51 -1.65 14.00
C ARG A 139 -1.27 -0.34 14.20
N ALA A 140 -0.61 0.81 13.98
CA ALA A 140 -1.23 2.12 14.19
C ALA A 140 -2.40 2.40 13.24
N VAL A 141 -2.37 1.84 12.02
CA VAL A 141 -3.38 2.11 10.98
C VAL A 141 -4.35 0.95 10.72
N SER A 142 -4.08 -0.24 11.28
CA SER A 142 -4.85 -1.45 11.00
C SER A 142 -5.97 -1.66 12.02
N ASP A 143 -7.15 -2.00 11.52
CA ASP A 143 -8.30 -2.38 12.36
C ASP A 143 -8.20 -3.86 12.82
N SER A 144 -7.47 -4.68 12.06
CA SER A 144 -7.18 -6.08 12.40
C SER A 144 -5.79 -6.50 11.93
N LEU A 145 -5.16 -7.40 12.67
CA LEU A 145 -3.84 -7.92 12.37
C LEU A 145 -3.91 -9.42 12.08
N CYS A 146 -3.16 -9.84 11.08
CA CYS A 146 -3.13 -11.24 10.65
C CYS A 146 -1.68 -11.66 10.35
N PRO A 147 -0.89 -12.05 11.37
CA PRO A 147 0.47 -12.51 11.16
C PRO A 147 0.49 -13.78 10.30
N MET A 148 1.52 -13.90 9.47
CA MET A 148 1.77 -15.05 8.63
C MET A 148 3.03 -15.78 9.14
N SER A 149 2.90 -17.07 9.44
CA SER A 149 4.02 -17.91 9.86
C SER A 149 3.86 -19.30 9.28
N GLY A 150 4.93 -19.89 8.73
CA GLY A 150 4.90 -21.23 8.13
C GLY A 150 3.85 -21.37 7.03
N GLY A 151 3.61 -20.33 6.22
CA GLY A 151 2.62 -20.33 5.15
C GLY A 151 1.15 -20.24 5.62
N THR A 152 0.91 -20.02 6.91
CA THR A 152 -0.43 -19.92 7.49
C THR A 152 -0.65 -18.54 8.11
N THR A 153 -1.84 -17.98 7.90
CA THR A 153 -2.27 -16.73 8.53
C THR A 153 -3.20 -17.04 9.71
N ARG A 154 -3.10 -16.25 10.78
CA ARG A 154 -3.98 -16.37 11.95
C ARG A 154 -4.42 -14.98 12.39
N PRO A 155 -5.75 -14.70 12.41
CA PRO A 155 -6.22 -13.41 12.92
C PRO A 155 -5.88 -13.24 14.40
N VAL A 156 -5.34 -12.08 14.74
CA VAL A 156 -4.97 -11.70 16.12
C VAL A 156 -6.12 -10.92 16.74
N ARG A 157 -6.57 -11.36 17.90
CA ARG A 157 -7.60 -10.66 18.68
C ARG A 157 -7.00 -9.74 19.74
N ARG A 158 -5.78 -10.06 20.22
CA ARG A 158 -5.08 -9.32 21.27
C ARG A 158 -3.60 -9.19 20.94
N ALA A 159 -3.02 -8.03 21.23
CA ALA A 159 -1.60 -7.74 20.92
C ALA A 159 -0.63 -8.73 21.61
N GLU A 160 -1.00 -9.29 22.78
CA GLU A 160 -0.19 -10.27 23.52
C GLU A 160 0.03 -11.58 22.74
N GLU A 161 -0.89 -11.89 21.82
CA GLU A 161 -0.77 -13.11 20.98
C GLU A 161 0.42 -12.99 20.01
N LEU A 162 0.76 -11.79 19.57
CA LEU A 162 1.92 -11.54 18.69
C LEU A 162 3.24 -11.84 19.39
N VAL A 163 3.34 -11.52 20.69
CA VAL A 163 4.50 -11.87 21.51
C VAL A 163 4.60 -13.38 21.68
N ARG A 164 3.47 -14.05 21.94
CA ARG A 164 3.41 -15.50 22.07
C ARG A 164 3.84 -16.26 20.81
N TRP A 165 3.62 -15.66 19.65
CA TRP A 165 4.00 -16.25 18.37
C TRP A 165 5.37 -15.78 17.83
N GLY A 166 6.11 -15.02 18.66
CA GLY A 166 7.46 -14.56 18.33
C GLY A 166 7.52 -13.48 17.23
N TYR A 167 6.39 -12.81 16.98
CA TYR A 167 6.32 -11.74 15.99
C TYR A 167 6.87 -10.41 16.50
N VAL A 168 6.77 -10.19 17.81
CA VAL A 168 7.18 -8.97 18.50
C VAL A 168 7.86 -9.35 19.79
N ASN A 169 8.94 -8.66 20.15
CA ASN A 169 9.57 -8.84 21.48
C ASN A 169 8.71 -8.19 22.58
N ARG A 170 8.84 -8.66 23.82
CA ARG A 170 8.10 -8.11 24.98
C ARG A 170 8.37 -6.63 25.25
N SER A 171 9.42 -6.07 24.64
CA SER A 171 9.85 -4.68 24.78
C SER A 171 9.36 -3.75 23.64
N ASP A 172 8.69 -4.25 22.63
CA ASP A 172 8.13 -3.50 21.51
C ASP A 172 6.64 -3.19 21.71
#